data_5b8bc6ea5765a3722749032ac7c72d9e
#
_entry.id   5b8bc6ea5765a3722749032ac7c72d9e
#
_cell.length_a   1.000
_cell.length_b   1.000
_cell.length_c   1.000
_cell.angle_alpha   90.00
_cell.angle_beta   90.00
_cell.angle_gamma   90.00
#
_symmetry.space_group_name_H-M   'P 1'
#
loop_
_entity.id
_entity.type
_entity.pdbx_description
1 polymer ?
#
loop_
_entity_poly.entity_id
_entity_poly.type
_entity_poly.pdbx_seq_one_letter_code
_entity_poly.pdbx_strand_id
1 'polypeptide(L)'
;MRLSLLGLVVPATVLATACSDPPGPGNNEPCNPMQMATYRTVGNDLASRRGVGTALPNGQIAPLQVEAAGSPLVPLAPFQARTFRGTELGDTIKVPGAGANYLVVPQFATGTGTRSPVQYALGSSGGQVTAARVGGTSAISPALQLDNVLRGIERQLAPFAARDARALGSVALSRGPSLQQVGSSRTFRVLSCIPENDQQQLSFTTVTATLRFAGQNILIYVDNQTPSGANGLSDSLLNKLGTWFDGDLYNLTVTTFGSESDIDGNDRVIVLMTPVVNGLTPRASCDVVIAGFFFGLDLTQSANSNRGEVFYSLAPDPQGQFSCARSVRTVELSAPPTFVHEFQHMISFNQHVLVRGGPDEDTWLNEGLSHISEEVAARFYDNKYPPAPPRLFSDTGNIFIGNNLANTYQFLESTPTTSLTIFESTGTLAERGAAWLFLRWLADQKDSTIFGRLVQTNRTGIANVENASAESFPVLFGDWALALWTDSIPGHPRTSVPERNRFKSRNLRQIFARLNAIAPSDFPRPYPLLLRPLPFGASVQDEMLPGTMEHFQVMATGSDPALGLRFSRTDGTMFSDALRPQLGVFRLP
;
A
#
# COMPACT_ATOMS: atom_id res chain seq x y z
N MET A 1 -13.17 30.30 -15.19
CA MET A 1 -12.96 30.04 -13.76
C MET A 1 -11.83 29.03 -13.64
N ARG A 2 -10.60 29.49 -13.37
CA ARG A 2 -9.41 28.62 -13.32
C ARG A 2 -9.37 27.99 -11.92
N LEU A 3 -9.89 26.78 -11.76
CA LEU A 3 -9.55 25.93 -10.61
C LEU A 3 -8.17 25.34 -10.86
N SER A 4 -7.19 25.82 -10.13
CA SER A 4 -5.83 25.31 -10.15
C SER A 4 -5.81 23.87 -9.61
N LEU A 5 -5.05 23.01 -10.27
CA LEU A 5 -4.75 21.61 -9.95
C LEU A 5 -4.02 21.39 -8.60
N LEU A 6 -3.97 22.40 -7.75
CA LEU A 6 -3.20 22.44 -6.49
C LEU A 6 -3.93 21.85 -5.27
N GLY A 7 -4.99 21.08 -5.47
CA GLY A 7 -5.88 20.67 -4.36
C GLY A 7 -5.69 19.28 -3.78
N LEU A 8 -4.68 18.49 -4.14
CA LEU A 8 -4.58 17.09 -3.65
C LEU A 8 -3.21 16.65 -3.13
N VAL A 9 -2.23 17.51 -3.22
CA VAL A 9 -1.01 17.36 -2.41
C VAL A 9 -1.10 18.42 -1.34
N VAL A 10 -1.38 18.04 -0.09
CA VAL A 10 -1.37 18.94 1.05
C VAL A 10 0.07 19.36 1.30
N PRO A 11 0.48 20.61 1.00
CA PRO A 11 1.83 21.05 1.32
C PRO A 11 1.97 21.21 2.83
N ALA A 12 2.91 20.52 3.42
CA ALA A 12 3.37 20.74 4.79
C ALA A 12 4.20 22.03 4.83
N THR A 13 3.52 23.17 4.97
CA THR A 13 4.18 24.41 5.42
C THR A 13 3.17 25.24 6.21
N VAL A 14 3.21 25.12 7.54
CA VAL A 14 2.53 26.05 8.44
C VAL A 14 3.54 26.58 9.46
N LEU A 15 3.67 27.89 9.48
CA LEU A 15 4.38 28.66 10.49
C LEU A 15 3.82 28.35 11.89
N ALA A 16 4.73 28.03 12.81
CA ALA A 16 4.43 27.87 14.22
C ALA A 16 4.13 29.22 14.86
N THR A 17 2.89 29.39 15.33
CA THR A 17 2.58 30.35 16.38
C THR A 17 2.11 29.58 17.61
N ALA A 18 2.85 29.71 18.70
CA ALA A 18 2.53 29.10 19.97
C ALA A 18 1.25 29.75 20.55
N CYS A 19 0.24 28.93 20.83
CA CYS A 19 -0.88 29.28 21.67
C CYS A 19 -0.99 28.26 22.80
N SER A 20 -1.11 28.76 24.01
CA SER A 20 -1.30 28.06 25.27
C SER A 20 -2.63 27.29 25.29
N ASP A 21 -2.61 26.08 25.81
CA ASP A 21 -3.75 25.17 25.90
C ASP A 21 -4.87 25.70 26.83
N PRO A 22 -6.14 25.62 26.39
CA PRO A 22 -7.27 25.62 27.30
C PRO A 22 -7.54 24.19 27.81
N PRO A 23 -8.03 24.04 29.07
CA PRO A 23 -8.32 22.74 29.63
C PRO A 23 -9.51 22.08 28.94
N GLY A 24 -9.32 20.84 28.43
CA GLY A 24 -10.39 20.03 27.87
C GLY A 24 -11.31 19.44 28.92
N PRO A 25 -12.56 19.08 28.57
CA PRO A 25 -13.49 18.43 29.49
C PRO A 25 -13.02 16.99 29.78
N GLY A 26 -13.01 16.67 31.07
CA GLY A 26 -12.42 15.50 31.65
C GLY A 26 -13.13 14.17 31.43
N ASN A 27 -12.43 13.14 31.82
CA ASN A 27 -12.71 11.73 31.96
C ASN A 27 -12.58 10.88 30.71
N ASN A 28 -11.35 10.76 30.27
CA ASN A 28 -10.91 9.57 29.52
C ASN A 28 -9.92 8.82 30.40
N GLU A 29 -10.23 7.58 30.80
CA GLU A 29 -9.17 6.68 31.21
C GLU A 29 -8.28 6.46 30.00
N PRO A 30 -6.99 6.79 30.08
CA PRO A 30 -6.12 6.70 28.94
C PRO A 30 -5.86 5.22 28.61
N CYS A 31 -5.86 4.87 27.31
CA CYS A 31 -4.85 3.94 26.87
C CYS A 31 -3.55 4.53 27.38
N ASN A 32 -2.92 3.90 28.33
CA ASN A 32 -1.78 4.41 29.08
C ASN A 32 -1.06 5.52 28.29
N PRO A 33 -1.04 6.80 28.73
CA PRO A 33 -0.56 7.87 27.89
C PRO A 33 0.79 7.40 27.39
N MET A 34 0.99 7.33 26.07
CA MET A 34 2.30 7.15 25.50
C MET A 34 3.20 8.10 26.28
N GLN A 35 4.07 7.58 27.14
CA GLN A 35 5.23 8.36 27.54
C GLN A 35 5.89 8.64 26.21
N MET A 36 5.76 9.87 25.73
CA MET A 36 6.50 10.35 24.58
C MET A 36 7.96 10.08 24.89
N ALA A 37 8.45 8.91 24.46
CA ALA A 37 9.85 8.80 24.17
C ALA A 37 10.08 9.95 23.20
N THR A 38 10.83 10.93 23.64
CA THR A 38 11.21 12.11 22.89
C THR A 38 11.66 11.67 21.51
N TYR A 39 10.75 11.58 20.58
CA TYR A 39 11.07 11.46 19.17
C TYR A 39 11.69 12.80 18.78
N ARG A 40 13.01 12.85 18.84
CA ARG A 40 13.75 13.91 18.17
C ARG A 40 13.26 13.85 16.73
N THR A 41 12.57 14.90 16.33
CA THR A 41 12.36 15.28 14.95
C THR A 41 13.70 15.16 14.25
N VAL A 42 13.90 14.09 13.49
CA VAL A 42 14.94 14.05 12.47
C VAL A 42 14.36 14.89 11.35
N GLY A 43 14.62 16.19 11.45
CA GLY A 43 14.30 17.15 10.41
C GLY A 43 14.93 16.67 9.08
N ASN A 44 14.32 17.10 8.01
CA ASN A 44 14.74 16.96 6.63
C ASN A 44 16.26 17.26 6.46
N ASP A 45 17.10 16.26 6.69
CA ASP A 45 18.54 16.34 6.45
C ASP A 45 18.98 15.21 5.54
N LEU A 46 18.25 15.07 4.41
CA LEU A 46 18.63 14.19 3.31
C LEU A 46 19.79 14.78 2.47
N ALA A 47 20.22 16.03 2.76
CA ALA A 47 21.27 16.70 1.98
C ALA A 47 22.67 16.63 2.61
N SER A 48 22.86 16.23 3.86
CA SER A 48 24.15 16.38 4.56
C SER A 48 24.79 15.10 5.10
N ARG A 49 24.22 13.90 4.89
CA ARG A 49 24.93 12.66 5.23
C ARG A 49 25.73 12.09 4.07
N ARG A 50 26.74 12.81 3.64
CA ARG A 50 27.97 12.16 3.17
C ARG A 50 28.65 11.55 4.40
N GLY A 51 28.21 10.33 4.74
CA GLY A 51 28.80 9.57 5.83
C GLY A 51 30.26 9.27 5.50
N VAL A 52 31.14 9.76 6.32
CA VAL A 52 32.51 9.27 6.42
C VAL A 52 32.41 7.82 6.87
N GLY A 53 32.74 6.88 5.98
CA GLY A 53 32.77 5.46 6.28
C GLY A 53 33.76 5.19 7.41
N THR A 54 33.31 4.64 8.53
CA THR A 54 34.19 3.97 9.47
C THR A 54 34.65 2.69 8.79
N ALA A 55 35.95 2.64 8.51
CA ALA A 55 36.60 1.45 8.00
C ALA A 55 36.33 0.25 8.90
N LEU A 56 35.74 -0.81 8.36
CA LEU A 56 35.70 -2.12 8.99
C LEU A 56 37.13 -2.65 9.17
N PRO A 57 37.41 -3.44 10.22
CA PRO A 57 38.75 -3.96 10.46
C PRO A 57 39.21 -4.80 9.26
N ASN A 58 40.48 -4.64 8.89
CA ASN A 58 41.15 -5.26 7.77
C ASN A 58 41.00 -6.79 7.70
N GLY A 59 39.87 -7.26 7.19
CA GLY A 59 39.72 -8.57 6.59
C GLY A 59 39.80 -8.39 5.08
N GLN A 60 40.78 -8.95 4.44
CA GLN A 60 40.85 -9.03 2.98
C GLN A 60 39.63 -9.85 2.53
N ILE A 61 38.60 -9.15 2.00
CA ILE A 61 37.44 -9.81 1.38
C ILE A 61 37.93 -10.31 0.03
N ALA A 62 37.94 -11.63 -0.16
CA ALA A 62 38.25 -12.19 -1.47
C ALA A 62 37.21 -11.70 -2.49
N PRO A 63 37.59 -11.22 -3.67
CA PRO A 63 36.66 -10.82 -4.71
C PRO A 63 35.79 -12.02 -5.12
N LEU A 64 34.49 -11.78 -5.39
CA LEU A 64 33.60 -12.79 -5.91
C LEU A 64 34.14 -13.32 -7.23
N GLN A 65 34.56 -14.61 -7.24
CA GLN A 65 35.09 -15.24 -8.45
C GLN A 65 33.92 -15.53 -9.39
N VAL A 66 33.83 -14.77 -10.47
CA VAL A 66 32.88 -15.01 -11.56
C VAL A 66 33.60 -15.77 -12.64
N GLU A 67 33.70 -17.10 -12.47
CA GLU A 67 34.32 -17.95 -13.48
C GLU A 67 33.39 -18.13 -14.69
N ALA A 68 33.89 -17.75 -15.85
CA ALA A 68 33.14 -17.87 -17.09
C ALA A 68 33.26 -19.26 -17.76
N ALA A 69 33.98 -20.22 -17.16
CA ALA A 69 34.18 -21.55 -17.73
C ALA A 69 33.03 -22.49 -17.39
N GLY A 70 32.41 -23.10 -18.39
CA GLY A 70 31.50 -24.26 -18.25
C GLY A 70 30.01 -24.04 -18.49
N SER A 71 29.40 -22.90 -18.07
CA SER A 71 27.98 -22.67 -18.23
C SER A 71 27.59 -22.33 -19.68
N PRO A 72 26.46 -22.85 -20.20
CA PRO A 72 25.99 -22.53 -21.55
C PRO A 72 25.59 -21.06 -21.67
N LEU A 73 25.82 -20.49 -22.86
CA LEU A 73 25.34 -19.15 -23.19
C LEU A 73 23.80 -19.16 -23.30
N VAL A 74 23.14 -18.30 -22.54
CA VAL A 74 21.70 -18.09 -22.64
C VAL A 74 21.43 -16.98 -23.66
N PRO A 75 20.85 -17.30 -24.82
CA PRO A 75 20.58 -16.30 -25.83
C PRO A 75 19.50 -15.34 -25.35
N LEU A 76 19.78 -14.04 -25.37
CA LEU A 76 18.82 -12.97 -25.11
C LEU A 76 18.95 -11.92 -26.22
N ALA A 77 17.91 -11.76 -27.02
CA ALA A 77 17.80 -10.67 -27.98
C ALA A 77 17.35 -9.37 -27.26
N PRO A 78 17.53 -8.19 -27.87
CA PRO A 78 16.94 -6.95 -27.35
C PRO A 78 15.46 -7.10 -27.01
N PHE A 79 15.01 -6.51 -25.90
CA PHE A 79 13.66 -6.64 -25.33
C PHE A 79 13.30 -8.04 -24.81
N GLN A 80 14.21 -8.99 -24.73
CA GLN A 80 13.95 -10.28 -24.11
C GLN A 80 14.38 -10.28 -22.65
N ALA A 81 13.59 -11.01 -21.84
CA ALA A 81 13.82 -11.24 -20.43
C ALA A 81 13.96 -12.72 -20.10
N ARG A 82 14.73 -13.01 -19.07
CA ARG A 82 14.74 -14.31 -18.38
C ARG A 82 14.99 -14.11 -16.89
N THR A 83 14.27 -14.85 -16.06
CA THR A 83 14.53 -14.90 -14.62
C THR A 83 15.08 -16.27 -14.25
N PHE A 84 16.27 -16.29 -13.66
CA PHE A 84 17.01 -17.48 -13.21
C PHE A 84 16.64 -17.78 -11.75
N ARG A 85 16.48 -19.06 -11.40
CA ARG A 85 15.98 -19.50 -10.09
C ARG A 85 16.65 -20.79 -9.62
N GLY A 86 16.64 -21.02 -8.31
CA GLY A 86 17.09 -22.27 -7.71
C GLY A 86 18.51 -22.64 -8.13
N THR A 87 18.72 -23.84 -8.65
CA THR A 87 20.03 -24.35 -9.05
C THR A 87 20.72 -23.56 -10.17
N GLU A 88 19.96 -22.81 -10.97
CA GLU A 88 20.54 -21.95 -12.03
C GLU A 88 21.40 -20.80 -11.44
N LEU A 89 21.17 -20.42 -10.18
CA LEU A 89 21.97 -19.40 -9.48
C LEU A 89 23.28 -19.93 -8.91
N GLY A 90 23.47 -21.25 -8.85
CA GLY A 90 24.68 -21.89 -8.33
C GLY A 90 25.90 -21.64 -9.21
N ASP A 91 25.67 -21.44 -10.49
CA ASP A 91 26.72 -21.21 -11.49
C ASP A 91 26.73 -19.77 -12.01
N THR A 92 27.79 -19.43 -12.76
CA THR A 92 27.83 -18.17 -13.49
C THR A 92 26.86 -18.22 -14.67
N ILE A 93 25.88 -17.31 -14.68
CA ILE A 93 24.91 -17.14 -15.77
C ILE A 93 25.60 -16.39 -16.91
N LYS A 94 25.69 -16.98 -18.08
CA LYS A 94 26.27 -16.35 -19.27
C LYS A 94 25.18 -15.84 -20.20
N VAL A 95 25.24 -14.54 -20.53
CA VAL A 95 24.40 -13.87 -21.52
C VAL A 95 25.26 -13.22 -22.60
N PRO A 96 24.72 -12.87 -23.79
CA PRO A 96 25.51 -12.24 -24.84
C PRO A 96 26.27 -10.99 -24.32
N GLY A 97 27.55 -10.87 -24.69
CA GLY A 97 28.40 -9.71 -24.40
C GLY A 97 28.40 -8.71 -25.55
N ALA A 98 29.59 -8.27 -25.95
CA ALA A 98 29.85 -7.45 -27.14
C ALA A 98 28.94 -6.20 -27.29
N GLY A 99 29.02 -5.28 -26.32
CA GLY A 99 28.28 -4.01 -26.35
C GLY A 99 26.81 -4.12 -25.92
N ALA A 100 26.37 -5.27 -25.43
CA ALA A 100 25.00 -5.43 -24.91
C ALA A 100 24.81 -4.69 -23.57
N ASN A 101 23.59 -4.18 -23.39
CA ASN A 101 23.17 -3.47 -22.17
C ASN A 101 22.05 -4.28 -21.50
N TYR A 102 22.13 -4.43 -20.17
CA TYR A 102 21.19 -5.24 -19.41
C TYR A 102 20.63 -4.50 -18.21
N LEU A 103 19.34 -4.68 -17.97
CA LEU A 103 18.75 -4.53 -16.66
C LEU A 103 18.92 -5.86 -15.91
N VAL A 104 19.53 -5.82 -14.75
CA VAL A 104 19.78 -6.97 -13.88
C VAL A 104 19.11 -6.73 -12.53
N VAL A 105 18.25 -7.65 -12.10
CA VAL A 105 17.40 -7.48 -10.92
C VAL A 105 17.54 -8.66 -9.98
N PRO A 106 18.47 -8.62 -9.00
CA PRO A 106 18.49 -9.56 -7.88
C PRO A 106 17.24 -9.35 -7.02
N GLN A 107 16.65 -10.44 -6.51
CA GLN A 107 15.40 -10.39 -5.78
C GLN A 107 15.19 -11.59 -4.86
N PHE A 108 14.43 -11.38 -3.79
CA PHE A 108 13.97 -12.42 -2.87
C PHE A 108 12.44 -12.50 -2.90
N ALA A 109 11.89 -13.48 -3.62
CA ALA A 109 10.45 -13.63 -3.85
C ALA A 109 9.75 -14.41 -2.71
N THR A 110 10.10 -14.13 -1.46
CA THR A 110 9.53 -14.80 -0.27
C THR A 110 8.40 -13.98 0.35
N GLY A 111 7.45 -14.65 0.99
CA GLY A 111 6.41 -14.05 1.83
C GLY A 111 6.52 -14.47 3.30
N THR A 112 7.61 -15.15 3.66
CA THR A 112 7.84 -15.63 5.04
C THR A 112 9.21 -15.19 5.52
N GLY A 113 9.33 -15.01 6.83
CA GLY A 113 10.58 -14.63 7.47
C GLY A 113 10.47 -13.32 8.25
N THR A 114 11.60 -12.86 8.73
CA THR A 114 11.74 -11.58 9.43
C THR A 114 12.21 -10.50 8.46
N ARG A 115 12.03 -9.24 8.82
CA ARG A 115 12.59 -8.08 8.10
C ARG A 115 14.10 -7.91 8.29
N SER A 116 14.81 -8.96 8.63
CA SER A 116 16.27 -8.89 8.75
C SER A 116 16.89 -8.78 7.35
N PRO A 117 17.73 -7.76 7.09
CA PRO A 117 18.41 -7.63 5.83
C PRO A 117 19.25 -8.87 5.49
N VAL A 118 19.24 -9.25 4.24
CA VAL A 118 20.01 -10.37 3.71
C VAL A 118 21.18 -9.83 2.91
N GLN A 119 22.39 -10.16 3.36
CA GLN A 119 23.63 -9.80 2.67
C GLN A 119 23.74 -10.58 1.36
N TYR A 120 24.04 -9.89 0.27
CA TYR A 120 24.23 -10.48 -1.05
C TYR A 120 25.46 -9.95 -1.78
N ALA A 121 25.90 -10.70 -2.76
CA ALA A 121 26.89 -10.29 -3.74
C ALA A 121 26.30 -10.44 -5.15
N LEU A 122 26.41 -9.40 -5.96
CA LEU A 122 26.12 -9.43 -7.39
C LEU A 122 27.41 -9.08 -8.17
N GLY A 123 27.89 -10.02 -8.98
CA GLY A 123 29.09 -9.84 -9.79
C GLY A 123 28.80 -9.89 -11.29
N SER A 124 29.53 -9.06 -12.05
CA SER A 124 29.70 -9.24 -13.49
C SER A 124 31.14 -9.70 -13.76
N SER A 125 31.40 -10.39 -14.87
CA SER A 125 32.71 -11.03 -15.16
C SER A 125 33.92 -10.16 -14.82
N GLY A 126 34.80 -10.61 -13.89
CA GLY A 126 36.12 -10.04 -13.71
C GLY A 126 36.45 -9.18 -12.47
N GLY A 127 35.62 -9.04 -11.51
CA GLY A 127 35.74 -8.77 -10.13
C GLY A 127 36.53 -7.67 -9.41
N GLN A 128 36.07 -6.41 -9.35
CA GLN A 128 36.39 -5.50 -8.23
C GLN A 128 35.15 -5.26 -7.35
N VAL A 129 35.34 -5.23 -6.00
CA VAL A 129 34.26 -5.01 -5.04
C VAL A 129 34.01 -3.52 -4.84
N THR A 130 32.75 -3.06 -4.96
CA THR A 130 32.31 -1.72 -4.59
C THR A 130 31.51 -1.77 -3.29
N ALA A 131 31.61 -0.71 -2.47
CA ALA A 131 31.09 -0.67 -1.10
C ALA A 131 29.56 -0.72 -1.02
N ALA A 132 29.06 -1.26 0.13
CA ALA A 132 27.66 -1.40 0.51
C ALA A 132 26.96 -0.06 0.79
N ARG A 133 25.62 -0.04 0.59
CA ARG A 133 24.73 1.00 1.12
C ARG A 133 24.41 0.70 2.59
N VAL A 134 24.28 1.76 3.38
CA VAL A 134 23.72 1.65 4.73
C VAL A 134 22.24 2.01 4.64
N GLY A 135 21.38 1.04 4.90
CA GLY A 135 19.92 1.24 4.93
C GLY A 135 19.50 2.10 6.13
N GLY A 136 18.51 2.97 5.93
CA GLY A 136 17.86 3.73 6.99
C GLY A 136 16.51 3.12 7.33
N THR A 137 16.18 2.99 8.63
CA THR A 137 14.84 2.62 9.10
C THR A 137 13.95 3.86 9.18
N SER A 138 12.76 3.80 8.60
CA SER A 138 11.74 4.85 8.74
C SER A 138 10.89 4.62 9.99
N ALA A 139 10.49 5.69 10.68
CA ALA A 139 9.56 5.61 11.81
C ALA A 139 8.14 5.28 11.31
N ILE A 140 7.42 4.44 12.06
CA ILE A 140 6.03 4.05 11.75
C ILE A 140 5.11 5.22 12.06
N SER A 141 4.19 5.57 11.14
CA SER A 141 3.21 6.62 11.37
C SER A 141 2.04 6.12 12.24
N PRO A 142 1.33 7.02 12.97
CA PRO A 142 0.16 6.65 13.78
C PRO A 142 -0.96 5.97 12.98
N ALA A 143 -1.19 6.37 11.73
CA ALA A 143 -2.19 5.72 10.87
C ALA A 143 -1.83 4.26 10.60
N LEU A 144 -0.57 4.00 10.27
CA LEU A 144 -0.08 2.65 10.07
C LEU A 144 -0.13 1.82 11.35
N GLN A 145 0.08 2.43 12.52
CA GLN A 145 -0.05 1.74 13.81
C GLN A 145 -1.50 1.33 14.09
N LEU A 146 -2.48 2.19 13.81
CA LEU A 146 -3.91 1.88 13.97
C LEU A 146 -4.31 0.66 13.14
N ASP A 147 -4.05 0.69 11.84
CA ASP A 147 -4.40 -0.42 10.95
C ASP A 147 -3.75 -1.73 11.39
N ASN A 148 -2.49 -1.67 11.83
CA ASN A 148 -1.78 -2.83 12.36
C ASN A 148 -2.53 -3.52 13.50
N VAL A 149 -2.94 -2.72 14.46
CA VAL A 149 -3.67 -3.21 15.61
C VAL A 149 -5.01 -3.77 15.16
N LEU A 150 -5.74 -3.08 14.30
CA LEU A 150 -7.04 -3.54 13.81
C LEU A 150 -6.90 -4.87 13.06
N ARG A 151 -6.02 -4.96 12.06
CA ARG A 151 -5.79 -6.21 11.30
C ARG A 151 -5.26 -7.34 12.21
N GLY A 152 -4.42 -7.03 13.21
CA GLY A 152 -3.95 -7.99 14.22
C GLY A 152 -5.10 -8.58 15.03
N ILE A 153 -6.00 -7.74 15.50
CA ILE A 153 -7.18 -8.14 16.29
C ILE A 153 -8.18 -8.91 15.41
N GLU A 154 -8.42 -8.48 14.20
CA GLU A 154 -9.32 -9.17 13.26
C GLU A 154 -8.88 -10.60 12.97
N ARG A 155 -7.59 -10.82 12.78
CA ARG A 155 -7.05 -12.19 12.67
C ARG A 155 -7.34 -13.05 13.90
N GLN A 156 -7.31 -12.45 15.10
CA GLN A 156 -7.65 -13.18 16.34
C GLN A 156 -9.17 -13.40 16.47
N LEU A 157 -9.98 -12.47 16.00
CA LEU A 157 -11.43 -12.56 16.02
C LEU A 157 -12.01 -13.51 14.97
N ALA A 158 -11.35 -13.68 13.83
CA ALA A 158 -11.85 -14.43 12.69
C ALA A 158 -12.42 -15.83 13.03
N PRO A 159 -11.77 -16.69 13.84
CA PRO A 159 -12.32 -17.99 14.19
C PRO A 159 -13.63 -17.92 14.98
N PHE A 160 -13.79 -16.90 15.82
CA PHE A 160 -14.99 -16.68 16.63
C PHE A 160 -16.11 -16.09 15.78
N ALA A 161 -15.80 -15.08 14.95
CA ALA A 161 -16.73 -14.43 14.04
C ALA A 161 -17.31 -15.45 13.04
N ALA A 162 -16.49 -16.30 12.46
CA ALA A 162 -16.90 -17.36 11.54
C ALA A 162 -17.84 -18.38 12.22
N ARG A 163 -17.60 -18.71 13.48
CA ARG A 163 -18.48 -19.60 14.26
C ARG A 163 -19.82 -18.94 14.54
N ASP A 164 -19.80 -17.68 14.97
CA ASP A 164 -21.00 -16.94 15.34
C ASP A 164 -21.88 -16.67 14.12
N ALA A 165 -21.29 -16.35 12.96
CA ALA A 165 -22.00 -16.19 11.69
C ALA A 165 -22.76 -17.47 11.28
N ARG A 166 -22.15 -18.64 11.43
CA ARG A 166 -22.82 -19.94 11.18
C ARG A 166 -23.99 -20.21 12.13
N ALA A 167 -23.86 -19.80 13.39
CA ALA A 167 -24.92 -19.94 14.38
C ALA A 167 -26.10 -18.98 14.10
N LEU A 168 -25.81 -17.76 13.61
CA LEU A 168 -26.82 -16.75 13.29
C LEU A 168 -27.51 -17.01 11.95
N GLY A 169 -26.88 -17.64 10.98
CA GLY A 169 -27.44 -17.96 9.66
C GLY A 169 -28.73 -18.80 9.71
N SER A 170 -29.05 -19.40 10.89
CA SER A 170 -30.29 -20.07 11.15
C SER A 170 -31.38 -19.18 11.78
N VAL A 171 -31.09 -17.97 12.22
CA VAL A 171 -31.97 -17.09 13.00
C VAL A 171 -32.26 -15.73 12.33
N ALA A 172 -31.41 -15.28 11.42
CA ALA A 172 -31.44 -13.92 10.86
C ALA A 172 -32.61 -13.64 9.86
N LEU A 173 -33.43 -14.60 9.54
CA LEU A 173 -34.51 -14.47 8.51
C LEU A 173 -35.80 -13.80 8.98
N SER A 174 -35.88 -13.17 10.15
CA SER A 174 -37.17 -12.69 10.69
C SER A 174 -37.25 -11.19 11.06
N ARG A 175 -36.24 -10.37 10.78
CA ARG A 175 -36.33 -8.92 10.97
C ARG A 175 -36.36 -8.23 9.60
N GLY A 176 -37.57 -7.75 9.24
CA GLY A 176 -37.70 -6.88 8.08
C GLY A 176 -36.95 -5.54 8.30
N PRO A 177 -36.52 -4.86 7.22
CA PRO A 177 -35.74 -3.63 7.30
C PRO A 177 -36.44 -2.59 8.16
N SER A 178 -35.82 -2.19 9.25
CA SER A 178 -36.25 -1.06 10.05
C SER A 178 -35.94 0.22 9.24
N LEU A 179 -37.01 0.90 8.79
CA LEU A 179 -36.89 2.20 8.13
C LEU A 179 -36.28 3.23 9.11
N GLN A 180 -35.00 3.42 9.02
CA GLN A 180 -34.31 4.43 9.82
C GLN A 180 -34.58 5.80 9.19
N GLN A 181 -35.15 6.72 9.99
CA GLN A 181 -35.55 8.04 9.53
C GLN A 181 -34.43 9.05 9.79
N VAL A 182 -34.19 9.93 8.82
CA VAL A 182 -33.31 11.11 9.02
C VAL A 182 -33.77 11.89 10.24
N GLY A 183 -32.82 12.26 11.11
CA GLY A 183 -33.07 12.91 12.41
C GLY A 183 -33.13 11.93 13.59
N SER A 184 -33.19 10.61 13.35
CA SER A 184 -33.10 9.62 14.44
C SER A 184 -31.68 9.56 15.02
N SER A 185 -31.59 9.28 16.33
CA SER A 185 -30.30 9.14 17.01
C SER A 185 -29.97 7.69 17.30
N ARG A 186 -28.69 7.37 17.20
CA ARG A 186 -28.12 6.05 17.58
C ARG A 186 -26.86 6.28 18.42
N THR A 187 -26.63 5.38 19.35
CA THR A 187 -25.40 5.35 20.15
C THR A 187 -24.43 4.35 19.56
N PHE A 188 -23.17 4.78 19.42
CA PHE A 188 -22.09 3.96 18.89
C PHE A 188 -20.95 3.85 19.91
N ARG A 189 -20.27 2.71 19.89
CA ARG A 189 -19.00 2.50 20.57
C ARG A 189 -17.87 2.69 19.56
N VAL A 190 -16.98 3.63 19.80
CA VAL A 190 -15.92 4.01 18.89
C VAL A 190 -14.58 3.80 19.57
N LEU A 191 -13.64 3.16 18.89
CA LEU A 191 -12.27 3.03 19.37
C LEU A 191 -11.70 4.43 19.64
N SER A 192 -11.25 4.69 20.88
CA SER A 192 -10.90 6.04 21.32
C SER A 192 -9.39 6.30 21.39
N CYS A 193 -8.58 5.28 21.20
CA CYS A 193 -7.12 5.39 21.15
C CYS A 193 -6.49 4.25 20.38
N ILE A 194 -5.27 4.46 19.89
CA ILE A 194 -4.48 3.45 19.21
C ILE A 194 -3.70 2.66 20.25
N PRO A 195 -3.95 1.34 20.43
CA PRO A 195 -3.13 0.51 21.30
C PRO A 195 -1.68 0.41 20.81
N GLU A 196 -0.76 0.11 21.70
CA GLU A 196 0.65 -0.11 21.34
C GLU A 196 0.85 -1.40 20.52
N ASN A 197 -0.02 -2.38 20.73
CA ASN A 197 -0.01 -3.66 20.03
C ASN A 197 -1.40 -4.35 20.14
N ASP A 198 -1.58 -5.43 19.42
CA ASP A 198 -2.83 -6.22 19.34
C ASP A 198 -3.16 -7.03 20.61
N GLN A 199 -2.28 -7.05 21.60
CA GLN A 199 -2.50 -7.70 22.90
C GLN A 199 -2.98 -6.71 23.98
N GLN A 200 -2.92 -5.41 23.72
CA GLN A 200 -3.35 -4.41 24.68
C GLN A 200 -4.89 -4.31 24.68
N GLN A 201 -5.45 -4.07 25.87
CA GLN A 201 -6.88 -3.87 26.01
C GLN A 201 -7.36 -2.64 25.22
N LEU A 202 -8.38 -2.83 24.38
CA LEU A 202 -8.99 -1.76 23.61
C LEU A 202 -9.81 -0.83 24.49
N SER A 203 -9.72 0.44 24.23
CA SER A 203 -10.55 1.46 24.87
C SER A 203 -11.56 2.02 23.89
N PHE A 204 -12.82 2.10 24.33
CA PHE A 204 -13.92 2.59 23.53
C PHE A 204 -14.58 3.77 24.24
N THR A 205 -14.94 4.78 23.47
CA THR A 205 -15.85 5.82 23.92
C THR A 205 -17.24 5.64 23.34
N THR A 206 -18.24 6.14 24.04
CA THR A 206 -19.62 6.11 23.56
C THR A 206 -19.98 7.46 22.98
N VAL A 207 -20.42 7.48 21.72
CA VAL A 207 -20.89 8.68 21.06
C VAL A 207 -22.37 8.55 20.69
N THR A 208 -23.10 9.66 20.76
CA THR A 208 -24.46 9.76 20.23
C THR A 208 -24.40 10.49 18.90
N ALA A 209 -24.88 9.85 17.85
CA ALA A 209 -24.87 10.40 16.50
C ALA A 209 -26.29 10.47 15.92
N THR A 210 -26.53 11.47 15.10
CA THR A 210 -27.80 11.69 14.41
C THR A 210 -27.70 11.26 12.96
N LEU A 211 -28.67 10.49 12.46
CA LEU A 211 -28.78 10.12 11.06
C LEU A 211 -29.07 11.36 10.21
N ARG A 212 -28.15 11.72 9.34
CA ARG A 212 -28.24 12.93 8.50
C ARG A 212 -28.47 12.62 7.02
N PHE A 213 -28.15 11.39 6.57
CA PHE A 213 -28.43 10.91 5.22
C PHE A 213 -28.87 9.45 5.30
N ALA A 214 -29.96 9.12 4.61
CA ALA A 214 -30.47 7.77 4.46
C ALA A 214 -30.66 7.48 2.97
N GLY A 215 -29.71 6.71 2.41
CA GLY A 215 -29.72 6.28 1.02
C GLY A 215 -30.27 4.87 0.85
N GLN A 216 -30.10 4.31 -0.34
CA GLN A 216 -30.48 2.94 -0.64
C GLN A 216 -29.52 1.94 0.01
N ASN A 217 -28.21 2.20 -0.07
CA ASN A 217 -27.16 1.30 0.39
C ASN A 217 -26.34 1.86 1.56
N ILE A 218 -26.55 3.14 1.95
CA ILE A 218 -25.75 3.81 2.96
C ILE A 218 -26.58 4.66 3.92
N LEU A 219 -26.18 4.64 5.18
CA LEU A 219 -26.66 5.53 6.24
C LEU A 219 -25.47 6.36 6.73
N ILE A 220 -25.57 7.70 6.70
CA ILE A 220 -24.53 8.56 7.26
C ILE A 220 -25.02 9.16 8.57
N TYR A 221 -24.40 8.71 9.66
CA TYR A 221 -24.54 9.27 10.98
C TYR A 221 -23.45 10.29 11.25
N VAL A 222 -23.84 11.40 11.85
CA VAL A 222 -22.91 12.45 12.28
C VAL A 222 -22.95 12.56 13.80
N ASP A 223 -21.80 12.41 14.43
CA ASP A 223 -21.63 12.57 15.86
C ASP A 223 -22.08 13.98 16.30
N ASN A 224 -22.89 14.05 17.36
CA ASN A 224 -23.47 15.29 17.85
C ASN A 224 -22.40 16.26 18.41
N GLN A 225 -21.18 15.79 18.63
CA GLN A 225 -20.03 16.66 19.02
C GLN A 225 -19.33 17.29 17.80
N THR A 226 -19.68 16.89 16.58
CA THR A 226 -19.11 17.50 15.36
C THR A 226 -19.45 18.99 15.30
N PRO A 227 -18.47 19.86 14.98
CA PRO A 227 -18.73 21.28 14.81
C PRO A 227 -19.89 21.55 13.85
N SER A 228 -20.69 22.58 14.13
CA SER A 228 -21.88 22.95 13.37
C SER A 228 -21.68 24.20 12.52
N GLY A 229 -22.65 24.56 11.69
CA GLY A 229 -22.63 25.73 10.84
C GLY A 229 -21.56 25.66 9.75
N ALA A 230 -20.85 26.75 9.50
CA ALA A 230 -19.83 26.87 8.46
C ALA A 230 -18.60 25.93 8.69
N ASN A 231 -18.40 25.51 9.93
CA ASN A 231 -17.31 24.63 10.34
C ASN A 231 -17.69 23.14 10.36
N GLY A 232 -18.94 22.82 10.06
CA GLY A 232 -19.48 21.47 10.15
C GLY A 232 -19.90 20.89 8.79
N LEU A 233 -20.50 19.71 8.87
CA LEU A 233 -21.06 19.01 7.72
C LEU A 233 -22.45 19.59 7.38
N SER A 234 -22.57 20.24 6.24
CA SER A 234 -23.86 20.69 5.74
C SER A 234 -24.67 19.51 5.16
N ASP A 235 -26.01 19.62 5.18
CA ASP A 235 -26.88 18.65 4.55
C ASP A 235 -26.58 18.48 3.05
N SER A 236 -26.22 19.57 2.38
CA SER A 236 -25.79 19.52 0.96
C SER A 236 -24.55 18.65 0.76
N LEU A 237 -23.54 18.75 1.65
CA LEU A 237 -22.34 17.93 1.57
C LEU A 237 -22.65 16.45 1.87
N LEU A 238 -23.44 16.18 2.91
CA LEU A 238 -23.85 14.83 3.27
C LEU A 238 -24.68 14.17 2.17
N ASN A 239 -25.62 14.91 1.56
CA ASN A 239 -26.37 14.45 0.40
C ASN A 239 -25.44 14.14 -0.79
N LYS A 240 -24.43 14.98 -1.04
CA LYS A 240 -23.44 14.75 -2.10
C LYS A 240 -22.66 13.46 -1.85
N LEU A 241 -22.12 13.26 -0.64
CA LEU A 241 -21.34 12.07 -0.27
C LEU A 241 -22.20 10.79 -0.35
N GLY A 242 -23.39 10.84 0.25
CA GLY A 242 -24.30 9.68 0.27
C GLY A 242 -24.81 9.31 -1.11
N THR A 243 -25.27 10.27 -1.90
CA THR A 243 -25.72 10.02 -3.30
C THR A 243 -24.57 9.52 -4.18
N TRP A 244 -23.35 10.01 -3.94
CA TRP A 244 -22.19 9.54 -4.68
C TRP A 244 -21.88 8.07 -4.36
N PHE A 245 -21.94 7.70 -3.08
CA PHE A 245 -21.75 6.31 -2.68
C PHE A 245 -22.85 5.42 -3.24
N ASP A 246 -24.12 5.76 -3.06
CA ASP A 246 -25.28 4.98 -3.55
C ASP A 246 -25.29 4.83 -5.08
N GLY A 247 -24.95 5.90 -5.80
CA GLY A 247 -25.10 5.92 -7.25
C GLY A 247 -24.04 5.13 -8.00
N ASP A 248 -22.78 5.32 -7.63
CA ASP A 248 -21.65 4.77 -8.37
C ASP A 248 -20.78 3.85 -7.50
N LEU A 249 -20.35 4.32 -6.31
CA LEU A 249 -19.25 3.69 -5.56
C LEU A 249 -19.62 2.33 -4.97
N TYR A 250 -20.81 2.19 -4.40
CA TYR A 250 -21.29 0.93 -3.85
C TYR A 250 -21.28 -0.18 -4.91
N ASN A 251 -21.95 0.06 -6.03
CA ASN A 251 -22.04 -0.92 -7.09
C ASN A 251 -20.70 -1.29 -7.72
N LEU A 252 -19.79 -0.32 -7.87
CA LEU A 252 -18.44 -0.57 -8.34
C LEU A 252 -17.67 -1.50 -7.41
N THR A 253 -17.74 -1.25 -6.10
CA THR A 253 -17.02 -2.01 -5.10
C THR A 253 -17.59 -3.43 -4.98
N VAL A 254 -18.90 -3.57 -4.85
CA VAL A 254 -19.57 -4.88 -4.77
C VAL A 254 -19.35 -5.72 -6.03
N THR A 255 -19.46 -5.12 -7.22
CA THR A 255 -19.24 -5.85 -8.48
C THR A 255 -17.78 -6.31 -8.61
N THR A 256 -16.84 -5.55 -8.07
CA THR A 256 -15.41 -5.88 -8.15
C THR A 256 -14.99 -6.95 -7.15
N PHE A 257 -15.49 -6.88 -5.91
CA PHE A 257 -14.95 -7.69 -4.80
C PHE A 257 -15.93 -8.72 -4.24
N GLY A 258 -17.22 -8.50 -4.36
CA GLY A 258 -18.29 -9.29 -3.73
C GLY A 258 -19.12 -8.44 -2.77
N SER A 259 -20.12 -9.03 -2.12
CA SER A 259 -21.01 -8.33 -1.20
C SER A 259 -20.42 -8.26 0.21
N GLU A 260 -20.84 -7.24 0.94
CA GLU A 260 -20.78 -7.15 2.40
C GLU A 260 -21.76 -8.10 3.06
N SER A 261 -21.73 -8.14 4.39
CA SER A 261 -22.77 -8.78 5.23
C SER A 261 -23.98 -7.86 5.41
N ASP A 262 -25.02 -8.37 6.05
CA ASP A 262 -26.17 -7.62 6.56
C ASP A 262 -26.57 -8.23 7.91
N ILE A 263 -25.72 -8.05 8.94
CA ILE A 263 -25.90 -8.70 10.23
C ILE A 263 -26.97 -8.03 11.10
N ASP A 264 -27.30 -6.76 10.83
CA ASP A 264 -28.34 -6.02 11.54
C ASP A 264 -29.70 -6.00 10.79
N GLY A 265 -29.75 -6.54 9.57
CA GLY A 265 -30.97 -6.70 8.77
C GLY A 265 -31.52 -5.38 8.24
N ASN A 266 -30.64 -4.42 7.92
CA ASN A 266 -31.04 -3.09 7.44
C ASN A 266 -30.76 -2.88 5.95
N ASP A 267 -30.09 -3.82 5.28
CA ASP A 267 -29.64 -3.80 3.87
C ASP A 267 -28.74 -2.57 3.54
N ARG A 268 -28.01 -2.01 4.52
CA ARG A 268 -27.24 -0.78 4.35
C ARG A 268 -25.95 -0.80 5.16
N VAL A 269 -24.92 -0.24 4.59
CA VAL A 269 -23.71 0.10 5.34
C VAL A 269 -23.90 1.41 6.10
N ILE A 270 -23.22 1.53 7.23
CA ILE A 270 -23.29 2.68 8.11
C ILE A 270 -21.94 3.40 8.11
N VAL A 271 -21.96 4.68 7.82
CA VAL A 271 -20.80 5.57 8.03
C VAL A 271 -21.07 6.40 9.28
N LEU A 272 -20.16 6.32 10.24
CA LEU A 272 -20.14 7.23 11.38
C LEU A 272 -19.04 8.28 11.17
N MET A 273 -19.46 9.53 10.93
CA MET A 273 -18.53 10.67 10.88
C MET A 273 -18.40 11.26 12.29
N THR A 274 -17.23 11.14 12.91
CA THR A 274 -17.02 11.50 14.32
C THR A 274 -15.65 12.12 14.58
N PRO A 275 -15.59 13.16 15.45
CA PRO A 275 -14.32 13.73 15.91
C PRO A 275 -13.44 12.74 16.70
N VAL A 276 -13.97 11.62 17.17
CA VAL A 276 -13.16 10.57 17.81
C VAL A 276 -12.09 10.04 16.85
N VAL A 277 -12.41 9.90 15.56
CA VAL A 277 -11.42 9.55 14.53
C VAL A 277 -10.33 10.62 14.41
N ASN A 278 -10.69 11.90 14.45
CA ASN A 278 -9.71 13.00 14.46
C ASN A 278 -8.72 12.86 15.63
N GLY A 279 -9.24 12.50 16.82
CA GLY A 279 -8.46 12.32 18.05
C GLY A 279 -7.43 11.19 17.98
N LEU A 280 -7.58 10.22 17.06
CA LEU A 280 -6.61 9.15 16.83
C LEU A 280 -5.30 9.67 16.20
N THR A 281 -5.32 10.82 15.52
CA THR A 281 -4.11 11.45 15.00
C THR A 281 -3.47 12.30 16.10
N PRO A 282 -2.26 11.98 16.61
CA PRO A 282 -1.58 12.79 17.60
C PRO A 282 -1.26 14.20 17.06
N ARG A 283 -1.40 15.23 17.91
CA ARG A 283 -1.08 16.63 17.54
C ARG A 283 0.37 16.83 17.08
N ALA A 284 1.28 15.95 17.50
CA ALA A 284 2.67 15.96 17.07
C ALA A 284 2.89 15.40 15.65
N SER A 285 1.85 14.83 15.02
CA SER A 285 1.93 14.12 13.74
C SER A 285 0.84 14.61 12.77
N CYS A 286 0.61 15.93 12.71
CA CYS A 286 -0.45 16.54 11.89
C CYS A 286 -0.20 16.45 10.37
N ASP A 287 0.98 16.08 9.94
CA ASP A 287 1.37 15.73 8.58
C ASP A 287 0.76 14.38 8.12
N VAL A 288 0.35 13.55 9.07
CA VAL A 288 -0.35 12.29 8.83
C VAL A 288 -1.83 12.44 9.13
N VAL A 289 -2.68 11.76 8.38
CA VAL A 289 -4.14 11.80 8.56
C VAL A 289 -4.65 10.38 8.70
N ILE A 290 -5.32 10.09 9.82
CA ILE A 290 -6.23 8.95 9.92
C ILE A 290 -7.57 9.45 9.39
N ALA A 291 -7.92 9.09 8.16
CA ALA A 291 -9.12 9.56 7.49
C ALA A 291 -10.36 8.74 7.86
N GLY A 292 -10.16 7.50 8.22
CA GLY A 292 -11.19 6.56 8.64
C GLY A 292 -10.60 5.21 9.00
N PHE A 293 -11.47 4.28 9.35
CA PHE A 293 -11.13 2.86 9.51
C PHE A 293 -12.40 2.00 9.52
N PHE A 294 -12.27 0.77 9.06
CA PHE A 294 -13.19 -0.32 9.32
C PHE A 294 -12.64 -1.20 10.45
N PHE A 295 -13.52 -1.75 11.27
CA PHE A 295 -13.14 -2.69 12.31
C PHE A 295 -14.07 -3.91 12.34
N GLY A 296 -13.57 -5.06 11.95
CA GLY A 296 -14.33 -6.32 11.87
C GLY A 296 -14.97 -6.76 13.19
N LEU A 297 -14.58 -6.16 14.33
CA LEU A 297 -15.27 -6.34 15.61
C LEU A 297 -16.75 -6.02 15.51
N ASP A 298 -17.14 -5.01 14.71
CA ASP A 298 -18.54 -4.58 14.56
C ASP A 298 -19.41 -5.64 13.85
N LEU A 299 -18.80 -6.57 13.15
CA LEU A 299 -19.48 -7.72 12.55
C LEU A 299 -19.56 -8.94 13.47
N THR A 300 -19.30 -8.78 14.78
CA THR A 300 -19.29 -9.87 15.77
C THR A 300 -20.34 -9.66 16.86
N GLN A 301 -20.51 -10.67 17.73
CA GLN A 301 -21.36 -10.59 18.92
C GLN A 301 -20.64 -10.03 20.15
N SER A 302 -19.46 -9.43 19.99
CA SER A 302 -18.71 -8.81 21.08
C SER A 302 -19.52 -7.73 21.81
N ALA A 303 -19.29 -7.57 23.10
CA ALA A 303 -19.94 -6.52 23.90
C ALA A 303 -19.60 -5.10 23.45
N ASN A 304 -18.46 -4.91 22.78
CA ASN A 304 -18.03 -3.61 22.24
C ASN A 304 -18.39 -3.42 20.76
N SER A 305 -19.01 -4.40 20.13
CA SER A 305 -19.48 -4.34 18.76
C SER A 305 -20.71 -3.42 18.63
N ASN A 306 -20.78 -2.67 17.54
CA ASN A 306 -21.98 -1.93 17.14
C ASN A 306 -23.02 -2.82 16.42
N ARG A 307 -22.66 -4.06 16.14
CA ARG A 307 -23.50 -5.09 15.52
C ARG A 307 -24.15 -4.59 14.24
N GLY A 308 -23.33 -4.28 13.25
CA GLY A 308 -23.76 -3.78 11.95
C GLY A 308 -22.55 -3.45 11.08
N GLU A 309 -22.81 -3.19 9.85
CA GLU A 309 -21.86 -2.87 8.79
C GLU A 309 -21.37 -1.42 8.94
N VAL A 310 -20.55 -1.17 9.97
CA VAL A 310 -20.09 0.17 10.35
C VAL A 310 -18.64 0.39 9.91
N PHE A 311 -18.38 1.53 9.28
CA PHE A 311 -17.05 2.09 9.18
C PHE A 311 -17.04 3.56 9.63
N TYR A 312 -15.87 4.04 10.00
CA TYR A 312 -15.70 5.32 10.68
C TYR A 312 -14.95 6.28 9.78
N SER A 313 -15.35 7.55 9.81
CA SER A 313 -14.68 8.62 9.07
C SER A 313 -14.47 9.82 9.97
N LEU A 314 -13.38 10.55 9.71
CA LEU A 314 -13.12 11.82 10.40
C LEU A 314 -14.21 12.85 10.11
N ALA A 315 -14.37 13.78 11.04
CA ALA A 315 -15.28 14.92 10.91
C ALA A 315 -14.50 16.24 10.70
N PRO A 316 -15.12 17.31 10.15
CA PRO A 316 -14.48 18.62 10.10
C PRO A 316 -14.15 19.13 11.50
N ASP A 317 -12.94 19.64 11.65
CA ASP A 317 -12.44 20.31 12.85
C ASP A 317 -11.48 21.45 12.45
N PRO A 318 -12.00 22.55 11.87
CA PRO A 318 -11.15 23.63 11.36
C PRO A 318 -10.31 24.34 12.44
N GLN A 319 -10.76 24.31 13.70
CA GLN A 319 -10.04 24.86 14.82
C GLN A 319 -9.07 23.88 15.49
N GLY A 320 -9.08 22.62 15.11
CA GLY A 320 -8.24 21.60 15.73
C GLY A 320 -8.61 21.35 17.21
N GLN A 321 -9.90 21.36 17.54
CA GLN A 321 -10.35 21.15 18.93
C GLN A 321 -10.07 19.73 19.41
N PHE A 322 -10.27 18.73 18.54
CA PHE A 322 -10.11 17.33 18.88
C PHE A 322 -8.68 16.81 18.62
N SER A 323 -8.01 17.34 17.60
CA SER A 323 -6.59 17.08 17.30
C SER A 323 -6.06 18.10 16.29
N CYS A 324 -5.54 17.64 15.17
CA CYS A 324 -5.05 18.47 14.08
C CYS A 324 -6.21 19.15 13.34
N ALA A 325 -6.05 20.41 12.95
CA ALA A 325 -7.07 21.14 12.21
C ALA A 325 -7.41 20.44 10.88
N ARG A 326 -8.71 20.21 10.65
CA ARG A 326 -9.23 19.58 9.43
C ARG A 326 -10.39 20.40 8.87
N SER A 327 -10.18 21.04 7.74
CA SER A 327 -11.20 21.86 7.11
C SER A 327 -12.36 21.01 6.57
N VAL A 328 -13.54 21.61 6.39
CA VAL A 328 -14.67 20.99 5.67
C VAL A 328 -14.23 20.51 4.29
N ARG A 329 -13.38 21.30 3.59
CA ARG A 329 -12.87 20.94 2.28
C ARG A 329 -11.95 19.72 2.32
N THR A 330 -11.13 19.59 3.35
CA THR A 330 -10.29 18.40 3.57
C THR A 330 -11.17 17.16 3.68
N VAL A 331 -12.22 17.20 4.50
CA VAL A 331 -13.16 16.08 4.67
C VAL A 331 -13.91 15.78 3.38
N GLU A 332 -14.40 16.80 2.68
CA GLU A 332 -15.08 16.62 1.37
C GLU A 332 -14.21 15.86 0.35
N LEU A 333 -12.90 16.08 0.36
CA LEU A 333 -11.97 15.44 -0.58
C LEU A 333 -11.51 14.07 -0.11
N SER A 334 -11.33 13.86 1.21
CA SER A 334 -10.83 12.60 1.75
C SER A 334 -11.92 11.55 1.96
N ALA A 335 -13.17 11.96 2.25
CA ALA A 335 -14.24 11.00 2.56
C ALA A 335 -14.55 10.01 1.42
N PRO A 336 -14.68 10.39 0.13
CA PRO A 336 -15.02 9.44 -0.92
C PRO A 336 -13.99 8.31 -1.11
N PRO A 337 -12.67 8.56 -1.22
CA PRO A 337 -11.70 7.48 -1.28
C PRO A 337 -11.66 6.64 0.01
N THR A 338 -11.78 7.27 1.19
CA THR A 338 -11.88 6.55 2.46
C THR A 338 -13.09 5.61 2.48
N PHE A 339 -14.26 6.04 2.02
CA PHE A 339 -15.47 5.22 2.02
C PHE A 339 -15.28 3.93 1.20
N VAL A 340 -14.72 4.00 0.01
CA VAL A 340 -14.51 2.80 -0.81
C VAL A 340 -13.38 1.92 -0.28
N HIS A 341 -12.38 2.52 0.38
CA HIS A 341 -11.28 1.82 1.03
C HIS A 341 -11.79 0.97 2.20
N GLU A 342 -12.49 1.61 3.14
CA GLU A 342 -13.03 0.94 4.33
C GLU A 342 -14.14 -0.05 4.00
N PHE A 343 -14.96 0.27 2.99
CA PHE A 343 -15.98 -0.65 2.49
C PHE A 343 -15.36 -1.91 1.86
N GLN A 344 -14.22 -1.79 1.20
CA GLN A 344 -13.52 -2.96 0.67
C GLN A 344 -12.99 -3.86 1.80
N HIS A 345 -12.45 -3.31 2.89
CA HIS A 345 -12.07 -4.08 4.08
C HIS A 345 -13.27 -4.84 4.67
N MET A 346 -14.42 -4.19 4.78
CA MET A 346 -15.67 -4.80 5.25
C MET A 346 -16.08 -5.99 4.36
N ILE A 347 -16.05 -5.81 3.04
CA ILE A 347 -16.35 -6.90 2.09
C ILE A 347 -15.32 -8.02 2.25
N SER A 348 -14.03 -7.71 2.37
CA SER A 348 -12.97 -8.69 2.53
C SER A 348 -13.20 -9.54 3.78
N PHE A 349 -13.45 -8.93 4.93
CA PHE A 349 -13.75 -9.63 6.17
C PHE A 349 -15.00 -10.50 6.05
N ASN A 350 -16.09 -9.98 5.45
CA ASN A 350 -17.28 -10.78 5.19
C ASN A 350 -16.95 -12.00 4.34
N GLN A 351 -16.30 -11.81 3.21
CA GLN A 351 -16.09 -12.86 2.23
C GLN A 351 -15.12 -13.94 2.70
N HIS A 352 -14.03 -13.55 3.35
CA HIS A 352 -13.04 -14.50 3.88
C HIS A 352 -13.54 -15.19 5.15
N VAL A 353 -14.04 -14.41 6.11
CA VAL A 353 -14.31 -14.89 7.48
C VAL A 353 -15.74 -15.36 7.63
N LEU A 354 -16.73 -14.49 7.41
CA LEU A 354 -18.12 -14.81 7.74
C LEU A 354 -18.71 -15.82 6.76
N VAL A 355 -18.51 -15.63 5.47
CA VAL A 355 -19.10 -16.48 4.42
C VAL A 355 -18.32 -17.80 4.28
N ARG A 356 -16.99 -17.74 4.24
CA ARG A 356 -16.15 -18.93 3.93
C ARG A 356 -15.49 -19.55 5.15
N GLY A 357 -15.57 -18.92 6.32
CA GLY A 357 -15.03 -19.43 7.58
C GLY A 357 -13.50 -19.58 7.56
N GLY A 358 -12.84 -18.81 6.73
CA GLY A 358 -11.39 -18.74 6.64
C GLY A 358 -10.76 -17.72 7.61
N PRO A 359 -9.46 -17.58 7.60
CA PRO A 359 -8.78 -16.47 8.29
C PRO A 359 -9.05 -15.13 7.59
N ASP A 360 -8.82 -14.04 8.30
CA ASP A 360 -8.74 -12.72 7.69
C ASP A 360 -7.51 -12.65 6.76
N GLU A 361 -7.59 -11.81 5.73
CA GLU A 361 -6.54 -11.71 4.69
C GLU A 361 -5.22 -11.17 5.26
N ASP A 362 -4.11 -11.60 4.69
CA ASP A 362 -2.79 -11.06 5.00
C ASP A 362 -2.75 -9.55 4.74
N THR A 363 -2.20 -8.79 5.70
CA THR A 363 -2.27 -7.32 5.70
C THR A 363 -1.83 -6.68 4.38
N TRP A 364 -0.73 -7.16 3.79
CA TRP A 364 -0.21 -6.59 2.53
C TRP A 364 -1.20 -6.72 1.37
N LEU A 365 -1.93 -7.85 1.30
CA LEU A 365 -2.89 -8.11 0.25
C LEU A 365 -4.22 -7.41 0.54
N ASN A 366 -4.64 -7.37 1.80
CA ASN A 366 -5.83 -6.66 2.26
C ASN A 366 -5.74 -5.15 1.96
N GLU A 367 -4.64 -4.50 2.38
CA GLU A 367 -4.38 -3.09 2.08
C GLU A 367 -4.26 -2.83 0.57
N GLY A 368 -3.56 -3.72 -0.14
CA GLY A 368 -3.43 -3.63 -1.59
C GLY A 368 -4.79 -3.64 -2.30
N LEU A 369 -5.73 -4.50 -1.87
CA LEU A 369 -7.08 -4.60 -2.42
C LEU A 369 -7.93 -3.36 -2.10
N SER A 370 -7.78 -2.77 -0.92
CA SER A 370 -8.47 -1.52 -0.57
C SER A 370 -7.96 -0.35 -1.42
N HIS A 371 -6.68 -0.27 -1.70
CA HIS A 371 -6.13 0.69 -2.65
C HIS A 371 -6.55 0.41 -4.11
N ILE A 372 -6.82 -0.84 -4.49
CA ILE A 372 -7.44 -1.17 -5.78
C ILE A 372 -8.89 -0.67 -5.83
N SER A 373 -9.64 -0.69 -4.73
CA SER A 373 -10.98 -0.10 -4.68
C SER A 373 -10.98 1.39 -5.03
N GLU A 374 -10.03 2.15 -4.49
CA GLU A 374 -9.81 3.55 -4.87
C GLU A 374 -9.49 3.68 -6.37
N GLU A 375 -8.61 2.84 -6.91
CA GLU A 375 -8.28 2.86 -8.34
C GLU A 375 -9.47 2.52 -9.24
N VAL A 376 -10.29 1.56 -8.87
CA VAL A 376 -11.51 1.18 -9.62
C VAL A 376 -12.44 2.39 -9.74
N ALA A 377 -12.65 3.13 -8.65
CA ALA A 377 -13.39 4.38 -8.66
C ALA A 377 -12.72 5.43 -9.55
N ALA A 378 -11.41 5.63 -9.43
CA ALA A 378 -10.66 6.57 -10.27
C ALA A 378 -10.85 6.28 -11.76
N ARG A 379 -10.68 5.03 -12.17
CA ARG A 379 -10.83 4.59 -13.57
C ARG A 379 -12.24 4.77 -14.08
N PHE A 380 -13.24 4.47 -13.25
CA PHE A 380 -14.64 4.70 -13.60
C PHE A 380 -14.88 6.18 -13.91
N TYR A 381 -14.40 7.10 -13.04
CA TYR A 381 -14.60 8.53 -13.26
C TYR A 381 -13.75 9.10 -14.39
N ASP A 382 -12.56 8.57 -14.66
CA ASP A 382 -11.78 8.92 -15.84
C ASP A 382 -12.48 8.51 -17.14
N ASN A 383 -13.20 7.38 -17.14
CA ASN A 383 -14.01 6.95 -18.27
C ASN A 383 -15.31 7.77 -18.41
N LYS A 384 -15.96 8.07 -17.29
CA LYS A 384 -17.21 8.85 -17.24
C LYS A 384 -16.98 10.32 -17.61
N TYR A 385 -15.82 10.86 -17.25
CA TYR A 385 -15.40 12.25 -17.48
C TYR A 385 -13.98 12.29 -18.06
N PRO A 386 -13.78 11.92 -19.33
CA PRO A 386 -12.45 11.79 -19.89
C PRO A 386 -11.61 13.07 -19.72
N PRO A 387 -10.40 12.97 -19.20
CA PRO A 387 -9.53 14.12 -19.02
C PRO A 387 -9.07 14.68 -20.36
N ALA A 388 -9.16 16.00 -20.53
CA ALA A 388 -8.58 16.65 -21.71
C ALA A 388 -7.05 16.77 -21.59
N PRO A 389 -6.29 16.46 -22.66
CA PRO A 389 -4.84 16.63 -22.65
C PRO A 389 -4.45 18.07 -22.25
N PRO A 390 -3.35 18.27 -21.49
CA PRO A 390 -2.35 17.29 -21.07
C PRO A 390 -2.67 16.57 -19.73
N ARG A 391 -3.89 16.59 -19.26
CA ARG A 391 -4.29 15.91 -18.01
C ARG A 391 -4.28 14.39 -18.23
N LEU A 392 -3.88 13.64 -17.21
CA LEU A 392 -3.87 12.17 -17.19
C LEU A 392 -5.08 11.59 -16.45
N PHE A 393 -5.69 12.38 -15.57
CA PHE A 393 -6.83 12.00 -14.75
C PHE A 393 -7.89 13.09 -14.80
N SER A 394 -9.15 12.69 -14.71
CA SER A 394 -10.26 13.63 -14.47
C SER A 394 -10.11 14.27 -13.07
N ASP A 395 -10.76 15.40 -12.83
CA ASP A 395 -10.74 16.03 -11.51
C ASP A 395 -11.28 15.07 -10.43
N THR A 396 -12.30 14.30 -10.77
CA THR A 396 -12.89 13.29 -9.87
C THR A 396 -11.99 12.07 -9.74
N GLY A 397 -11.45 11.53 -10.84
CA GLY A 397 -10.53 10.39 -10.80
C GLY A 397 -9.28 10.67 -9.97
N ASN A 398 -8.77 11.89 -10.04
CA ASN A 398 -7.61 12.32 -9.27
C ASN A 398 -7.83 12.29 -7.74
N ILE A 399 -9.07 12.49 -7.26
CA ILE A 399 -9.42 12.38 -5.83
C ILE A 399 -9.11 10.97 -5.31
N PHE A 400 -9.39 9.95 -6.11
CA PHE A 400 -9.23 8.56 -5.70
C PHE A 400 -7.81 8.01 -5.93
N ILE A 401 -7.07 8.46 -6.96
CA ILE A 401 -5.78 7.85 -7.33
C ILE A 401 -4.57 8.55 -6.69
N GLY A 402 -4.72 9.78 -6.19
CA GLY A 402 -3.58 10.61 -5.78
C GLY A 402 -2.67 9.96 -4.75
N ASN A 403 -3.25 9.39 -3.69
CA ASN A 403 -2.49 8.72 -2.61
C ASN A 403 -1.74 7.48 -3.14
N ASN A 404 -2.37 6.68 -4.00
CA ASN A 404 -1.75 5.50 -4.60
C ASN A 404 -0.51 5.85 -5.41
N LEU A 405 -0.55 6.98 -6.15
CA LEU A 405 0.60 7.45 -6.92
C LEU A 405 1.72 7.97 -6.01
N ALA A 406 1.39 8.71 -4.95
CA ALA A 406 2.37 9.20 -3.97
C ALA A 406 3.06 8.04 -3.24
N ASN A 407 2.29 7.06 -2.79
CA ASN A 407 2.80 5.86 -2.12
C ASN A 407 3.70 5.04 -3.07
N THR A 408 3.30 4.89 -4.32
CA THR A 408 4.09 4.19 -5.34
C THR A 408 5.38 4.93 -5.68
N TYR A 409 5.36 6.27 -5.68
CA TYR A 409 6.58 7.06 -5.88
C TYR A 409 7.61 6.73 -4.81
N GLN A 410 7.21 6.71 -3.53
CA GLN A 410 8.07 6.35 -2.40
C GLN A 410 8.60 4.90 -2.50
N PHE A 411 7.74 3.96 -2.91
CA PHE A 411 8.17 2.58 -3.15
C PHE A 411 9.28 2.51 -4.22
N LEU A 412 9.07 3.15 -5.37
CA LEU A 412 10.03 3.10 -6.47
C LEU A 412 11.37 3.79 -6.15
N GLU A 413 11.43 4.67 -5.15
CA GLU A 413 12.67 5.22 -4.62
C GLU A 413 13.45 4.27 -3.72
N SER A 414 12.78 3.23 -3.17
CA SER A 414 13.30 2.41 -2.06
C SER A 414 13.07 0.90 -2.23
N THR A 415 13.07 0.40 -3.46
CA THR A 415 12.76 -1.02 -3.76
C THR A 415 13.57 -2.07 -2.99
N PRO A 416 14.85 -1.88 -2.57
CA PRO A 416 15.59 -2.88 -1.79
C PRO A 416 15.18 -2.96 -0.33
N THR A 417 14.52 -1.92 0.20
CA THR A 417 14.14 -1.80 1.61
C THR A 417 12.63 -1.79 1.84
N THR A 418 11.83 -1.86 0.77
CA THR A 418 10.37 -1.85 0.81
C THR A 418 9.84 -3.21 0.37
N SER A 419 9.45 -4.04 1.34
CA SER A 419 8.95 -5.39 1.06
C SER A 419 7.52 -5.36 0.52
N LEU A 420 7.23 -6.17 -0.49
CA LEU A 420 5.87 -6.37 -0.98
C LEU A 420 5.02 -7.19 0.01
N THR A 421 5.62 -8.20 0.64
CA THR A 421 4.88 -9.28 1.32
C THR A 421 5.11 -9.34 2.82
N ILE A 422 6.22 -8.78 3.30
CA ILE A 422 6.59 -8.78 4.72
C ILE A 422 6.54 -7.33 5.20
N PHE A 423 5.35 -6.89 5.52
CA PHE A 423 5.14 -5.55 6.04
C PHE A 423 5.79 -5.39 7.41
N GLU A 424 6.36 -4.22 7.64
CA GLU A 424 6.72 -3.81 8.98
C GLU A 424 5.44 -3.39 9.68
N SER A 425 4.97 -4.24 10.57
CA SER A 425 3.70 -3.97 11.20
C SER A 425 2.56 -4.03 10.15
N THR A 426 1.89 -2.91 9.79
CA THR A 426 0.88 -2.82 8.73
C THR A 426 1.40 -2.32 7.40
N GLY A 427 2.70 -2.13 7.33
CA GLY A 427 3.34 -1.57 6.16
C GLY A 427 3.45 -0.05 6.19
N THR A 428 4.54 0.43 5.61
CA THR A 428 4.73 1.85 5.30
C THR A 428 3.85 2.25 4.12
N LEU A 429 3.66 3.56 3.89
CA LEU A 429 2.98 4.04 2.68
C LEU A 429 3.64 3.52 1.40
N ALA A 430 4.97 3.39 1.40
CA ALA A 430 5.72 2.81 0.30
C ALA A 430 5.36 1.32 0.07
N GLU A 431 5.22 0.52 1.14
CA GLU A 431 4.82 -0.89 1.04
C GLU A 431 3.38 -1.05 0.54
N ARG A 432 2.47 -0.16 0.95
CA ARG A 432 1.10 -0.09 0.39
C ARG A 432 1.11 0.29 -1.08
N GLY A 433 1.98 1.23 -1.47
CA GLY A 433 2.22 1.57 -2.87
C GLY A 433 2.75 0.39 -3.70
N ALA A 434 3.63 -0.44 -3.12
CA ALA A 434 4.10 -1.68 -3.74
C ALA A 434 2.96 -2.69 -3.94
N ALA A 435 2.13 -2.90 -2.90
CA ALA A 435 1.00 -3.83 -2.92
C ALA A 435 -0.04 -3.43 -3.98
N TRP A 436 -0.44 -2.15 -4.00
CA TRP A 436 -1.33 -1.62 -5.05
C TRP A 436 -0.74 -1.83 -6.44
N LEU A 437 0.53 -1.48 -6.65
CA LEU A 437 1.16 -1.55 -7.95
C LEU A 437 1.33 -2.99 -8.45
N PHE A 438 1.63 -3.94 -7.54
CA PHE A 438 1.68 -5.37 -7.85
C PHE A 438 0.30 -5.88 -8.30
N LEU A 439 -0.76 -5.57 -7.56
CA LEU A 439 -2.12 -5.99 -7.88
C LEU A 439 -2.62 -5.37 -9.19
N ARG A 440 -2.26 -4.11 -9.47
CA ARG A 440 -2.57 -3.48 -10.75
C ARG A 440 -1.88 -4.19 -11.91
N TRP A 441 -0.57 -4.52 -11.76
CA TRP A 441 0.15 -5.30 -12.76
C TRP A 441 -0.45 -6.70 -12.92
N LEU A 442 -0.78 -7.36 -11.82
CA LEU A 442 -1.39 -8.69 -11.85
C LEU A 442 -2.71 -8.70 -12.63
N ALA A 443 -3.58 -7.72 -12.40
CA ALA A 443 -4.83 -7.59 -13.14
C ALA A 443 -4.59 -7.25 -14.61
N ASP A 444 -3.53 -6.52 -14.94
CA ASP A 444 -3.12 -6.28 -16.34
C ASP A 444 -2.65 -7.55 -17.05
N GLN A 445 -2.09 -8.52 -16.30
CA GLN A 445 -1.64 -9.81 -16.87
C GLN A 445 -2.78 -10.83 -16.96
N LYS A 446 -3.77 -10.74 -16.10
CA LYS A 446 -4.91 -11.66 -16.04
C LYS A 446 -6.16 -11.01 -16.62
N ASP A 447 -6.97 -10.47 -15.77
CA ASP A 447 -8.20 -9.70 -16.05
C ASP A 447 -8.70 -9.06 -14.74
N SER A 448 -9.66 -8.17 -14.82
CA SER A 448 -10.19 -7.46 -13.63
C SER A 448 -10.99 -8.36 -12.67
N THR A 449 -11.42 -9.56 -13.08
CA THR A 449 -12.12 -10.49 -12.20
C THR A 449 -11.19 -11.13 -11.16
N ILE A 450 -9.87 -10.94 -11.31
CA ILE A 450 -8.87 -11.42 -10.33
C ILE A 450 -9.15 -10.86 -8.93
N PHE A 451 -9.61 -9.62 -8.82
CA PHE A 451 -9.90 -9.00 -7.52
C PHE A 451 -11.01 -9.72 -6.78
N GLY A 452 -12.10 -10.09 -7.46
CA GLY A 452 -13.15 -10.91 -6.87
C GLY A 452 -12.67 -12.31 -6.47
N ARG A 453 -11.77 -12.92 -7.25
CA ARG A 453 -11.17 -14.22 -6.90
C ARG A 453 -10.26 -14.13 -5.68
N LEU A 454 -9.56 -13.01 -5.49
CA LEU A 454 -8.70 -12.76 -4.33
C LEU A 454 -9.51 -12.51 -3.05
N VAL A 455 -10.70 -11.93 -3.15
CA VAL A 455 -11.55 -11.64 -1.99
C VAL A 455 -12.49 -12.80 -1.65
N GLN A 456 -13.06 -13.44 -2.66
CA GLN A 456 -14.07 -14.50 -2.45
C GLN A 456 -13.45 -15.89 -2.26
N THR A 457 -12.54 -16.03 -1.31
CA THR A 457 -11.78 -17.24 -1.00
C THR A 457 -11.58 -17.38 0.52
N ASN A 458 -11.09 -18.52 0.96
CA ASN A 458 -10.60 -18.75 2.33
C ASN A 458 -9.07 -18.89 2.39
N ARG A 459 -8.38 -18.55 1.32
CA ARG A 459 -6.90 -18.51 1.25
C ARG A 459 -6.43 -17.10 1.50
N THR A 460 -5.20 -16.95 1.99
CA THR A 460 -4.60 -15.65 2.28
C THR A 460 -3.22 -15.49 1.65
N GLY A 461 -2.78 -14.28 1.48
CA GLY A 461 -1.44 -13.88 1.08
C GLY A 461 -0.98 -14.53 -0.23
N ILE A 462 0.26 -15.02 -0.23
CA ILE A 462 0.87 -15.65 -1.42
C ILE A 462 0.04 -16.84 -1.91
N ALA A 463 -0.46 -17.69 -1.00
CA ALA A 463 -1.25 -18.85 -1.39
C ALA A 463 -2.58 -18.45 -2.06
N ASN A 464 -3.15 -17.31 -1.67
CA ASN A 464 -4.31 -16.73 -2.33
C ASN A 464 -3.94 -16.24 -3.74
N VAL A 465 -2.85 -15.47 -3.89
CA VAL A 465 -2.38 -14.98 -5.19
C VAL A 465 -2.09 -16.12 -6.16
N GLU A 466 -1.38 -17.16 -5.72
CA GLU A 466 -1.08 -18.34 -6.54
C GLU A 466 -2.35 -19.07 -6.98
N ASN A 467 -3.30 -19.24 -6.07
CA ASN A 467 -4.59 -19.88 -6.39
C ASN A 467 -5.42 -19.03 -7.37
N ALA A 468 -5.54 -17.72 -7.14
CA ALA A 468 -6.35 -16.83 -7.96
C ALA A 468 -5.76 -16.63 -9.37
N SER A 469 -4.43 -16.62 -9.49
CA SER A 469 -3.72 -16.39 -10.75
C SER A 469 -3.41 -17.66 -11.53
N ALA A 470 -3.42 -18.83 -10.88
CA ALA A 470 -2.93 -20.12 -11.39
C ALA A 470 -1.45 -20.07 -11.82
N GLU A 471 -0.65 -19.22 -11.17
CA GLU A 471 0.79 -19.09 -11.38
C GLU A 471 1.54 -19.02 -10.04
N SER A 472 2.79 -19.53 -10.00
CA SER A 472 3.60 -19.42 -8.79
C SER A 472 4.04 -18.00 -8.52
N PHE A 473 4.02 -17.60 -7.24
CA PHE A 473 4.38 -16.25 -6.83
C PHE A 473 5.79 -15.82 -7.24
N PRO A 474 6.84 -16.68 -7.17
CA PRO A 474 8.16 -16.29 -7.67
C PRO A 474 8.19 -15.92 -9.15
N VAL A 475 7.33 -16.56 -9.98
CA VAL A 475 7.21 -16.18 -11.40
C VAL A 475 6.57 -14.79 -11.53
N LEU A 476 5.45 -14.59 -10.86
CA LEU A 476 4.74 -13.30 -10.86
C LEU A 476 5.63 -12.17 -10.33
N PHE A 477 6.30 -12.40 -9.21
CA PHE A 477 7.19 -11.42 -8.60
C PHE A 477 8.36 -11.04 -9.51
N GLY A 478 8.97 -12.04 -10.16
CA GLY A 478 10.08 -11.84 -11.07
C GLY A 478 9.72 -11.01 -12.30
N ASP A 479 8.58 -11.27 -12.90
CA ASP A 479 8.10 -10.54 -14.07
C ASP A 479 7.67 -9.12 -13.70
N TRP A 480 7.00 -8.94 -12.54
CA TRP A 480 6.64 -7.63 -12.03
C TRP A 480 7.86 -6.79 -11.68
N ALA A 481 8.88 -7.37 -11.04
CA ALA A 481 10.11 -6.67 -10.71
C ALA A 481 10.81 -6.10 -11.95
N LEU A 482 10.81 -6.84 -13.06
CA LEU A 482 11.31 -6.33 -14.34
C LEU A 482 10.39 -5.22 -14.89
N ALA A 483 9.06 -5.41 -14.82
CA ALA A 483 8.08 -4.46 -15.36
C ALA A 483 8.18 -3.07 -14.68
N LEU A 484 8.60 -3.00 -13.42
CA LEU A 484 8.77 -1.72 -12.72
C LEU A 484 9.69 -0.75 -13.47
N TRP A 485 10.70 -1.25 -14.16
CA TRP A 485 11.59 -0.37 -14.93
C TRP A 485 11.31 -0.40 -16.43
N THR A 486 10.95 -1.55 -16.98
CA THR A 486 10.81 -1.76 -18.42
C THR A 486 9.45 -1.33 -18.97
N ASP A 487 8.49 -0.93 -18.12
CA ASP A 487 7.14 -0.49 -18.53
C ASP A 487 7.15 0.43 -19.75
N SER A 488 8.13 1.33 -19.81
CA SER A 488 8.34 2.24 -20.93
C SER A 488 9.83 2.59 -21.02
N ILE A 489 10.52 2.08 -22.04
CA ILE A 489 11.94 2.35 -22.25
C ILE A 489 12.08 3.63 -23.08
N PRO A 490 12.81 4.65 -22.61
CA PRO A 490 12.98 5.91 -23.33
C PRO A 490 13.50 5.70 -24.77
N GLY A 491 12.91 6.37 -25.73
CA GLY A 491 13.28 6.27 -27.16
C GLY A 491 12.67 5.07 -27.92
N HIS A 492 11.90 4.21 -27.24
CA HIS A 492 11.30 3.02 -27.86
C HIS A 492 9.78 2.95 -27.64
N PRO A 493 9.01 2.41 -28.61
CA PRO A 493 7.59 2.16 -28.43
C PRO A 493 7.35 1.18 -27.27
N ARG A 494 6.36 1.46 -26.43
CA ARG A 494 6.00 0.54 -25.32
C ARG A 494 5.65 -0.87 -25.80
N THR A 495 5.13 -0.99 -27.03
CA THR A 495 4.80 -2.27 -27.65
C THR A 495 6.01 -3.13 -27.98
N SER A 496 7.23 -2.57 -27.99
CA SER A 496 8.47 -3.35 -28.12
C SER A 496 8.79 -4.16 -26.86
N VAL A 497 8.27 -3.72 -25.69
CA VAL A 497 8.44 -4.45 -24.44
C VAL A 497 7.40 -5.57 -24.34
N PRO A 498 7.77 -6.81 -24.01
CA PRO A 498 6.83 -7.91 -23.80
C PRO A 498 5.72 -7.53 -22.81
N GLU A 499 4.52 -8.04 -23.02
CA GLU A 499 3.36 -7.71 -22.17
C GLU A 499 3.60 -8.02 -20.69
N ARG A 500 4.27 -9.11 -20.39
CA ARG A 500 4.65 -9.53 -19.02
C ARG A 500 5.54 -8.50 -18.31
N ASN A 501 6.32 -7.75 -19.05
CA ASN A 501 7.29 -6.80 -18.53
C ASN A 501 6.81 -5.34 -18.63
N ARG A 502 5.49 -5.11 -18.72
CA ARG A 502 4.88 -3.76 -18.73
C ARG A 502 3.50 -3.75 -18.10
N PHE A 503 3.05 -2.57 -17.70
CA PHE A 503 1.67 -2.31 -17.30
C PHE A 503 0.83 -2.05 -18.55
N LYS A 504 -0.31 -2.72 -18.72
CA LYS A 504 -1.18 -2.50 -19.87
C LYS A 504 -2.07 -1.27 -19.68
N SER A 505 -2.57 -1.08 -18.46
CA SER A 505 -3.55 -0.05 -18.10
C SER A 505 -2.95 1.30 -17.71
N ARG A 506 -1.64 1.37 -17.42
CA ARG A 506 -0.94 2.57 -16.95
C ARG A 506 0.38 2.76 -17.69
N ASN A 507 0.81 4.02 -17.87
CA ASN A 507 2.17 4.37 -18.28
C ASN A 507 2.85 5.11 -17.12
N LEU A 508 3.60 4.38 -16.30
CA LEU A 508 4.18 4.92 -15.09
C LEU A 508 5.13 6.09 -15.35
N ARG A 509 5.98 5.99 -16.38
CA ARG A 509 6.91 7.07 -16.72
C ARG A 509 6.17 8.35 -17.15
N GLN A 510 5.11 8.23 -17.92
CA GLN A 510 4.31 9.38 -18.32
C GLN A 510 3.61 10.02 -17.10
N ILE A 511 3.08 9.18 -16.20
CA ILE A 511 2.41 9.65 -14.98
C ILE A 511 3.40 10.40 -14.09
N PHE A 512 4.53 9.81 -13.74
CA PHE A 512 5.50 10.45 -12.84
C PHE A 512 6.21 11.63 -13.48
N ALA A 513 6.50 11.60 -14.78
CA ALA A 513 7.00 12.77 -15.49
C ALA A 513 6.01 13.94 -15.43
N ARG A 514 4.71 13.66 -15.51
CA ARG A 514 3.69 14.71 -15.38
C ARG A 514 3.58 15.24 -13.96
N LEU A 515 3.63 14.35 -12.95
CA LEU A 515 3.62 14.74 -11.53
C LEU A 515 4.84 15.59 -11.18
N ASN A 516 6.03 15.19 -11.64
CA ASN A 516 7.25 16.01 -11.50
C ASN A 516 7.09 17.41 -12.14
N ALA A 517 6.46 17.50 -13.31
CA ALA A 517 6.27 18.79 -13.99
C ALA A 517 5.29 19.73 -13.27
N ILE A 518 4.32 19.19 -12.50
CA ILE A 518 3.29 20.01 -11.83
C ILE A 518 3.54 20.21 -10.34
N ALA A 519 4.26 19.29 -9.69
CA ALA A 519 4.57 19.31 -8.24
C ALA A 519 6.00 18.80 -8.00
N PRO A 520 7.04 19.52 -8.46
CA PRO A 520 8.43 19.06 -8.37
C PRO A 520 8.97 18.97 -6.94
N SER A 521 8.34 19.65 -5.97
CA SER A 521 8.66 19.50 -4.54
C SER A 521 8.31 18.13 -4.01
N ASP A 522 7.17 17.59 -4.45
CA ASP A 522 6.62 16.33 -3.96
C ASP A 522 7.09 15.14 -4.81
N PHE A 523 7.35 15.39 -6.08
CA PHE A 523 7.84 14.41 -7.06
C PHE A 523 9.12 14.92 -7.73
N PRO A 524 10.28 14.91 -7.02
CA PRO A 524 11.50 15.56 -7.47
C PRO A 524 12.16 14.94 -8.72
N ARG A 525 11.71 13.75 -9.13
CA ARG A 525 12.22 13.05 -10.32
C ARG A 525 11.10 12.68 -11.28
N PRO A 526 11.32 12.78 -12.60
CA PRO A 526 10.35 12.36 -13.60
C PRO A 526 10.11 10.83 -13.61
N TYR A 527 11.02 10.05 -13.05
CA TYR A 527 10.83 8.65 -12.69
C TYR A 527 11.67 8.31 -11.47
N PRO A 528 11.05 7.81 -10.38
CA PRO A 528 11.77 7.65 -9.11
C PRO A 528 12.73 6.45 -9.08
N LEU A 529 12.41 5.35 -9.81
CA LEU A 529 13.26 4.16 -9.85
C LEU A 529 14.51 4.41 -10.70
N LEU A 530 15.65 4.47 -10.04
CA LEU A 530 16.96 4.65 -10.69
C LEU A 530 17.69 3.32 -10.78
N LEU A 531 18.31 3.09 -11.94
CA LEU A 531 19.24 1.96 -12.08
C LEU A 531 20.56 2.27 -11.43
N ARG A 532 21.07 1.35 -10.63
CA ARG A 532 22.42 1.40 -10.10
C ARG A 532 23.40 0.87 -11.14
N PRO A 533 24.41 1.62 -11.56
CA PRO A 533 25.38 1.11 -12.52
C PRO A 533 26.24 0.02 -11.87
N LEU A 534 26.37 -1.12 -12.54
CA LEU A 534 27.34 -2.17 -12.23
C LEU A 534 28.30 -2.28 -13.42
N PRO A 535 29.54 -1.72 -13.31
CA PRO A 535 30.51 -1.78 -14.38
C PRO A 535 30.83 -3.23 -14.78
N PHE A 536 31.17 -3.44 -16.04
CA PHE A 536 31.68 -4.71 -16.51
C PHE A 536 32.92 -5.10 -15.72
N GLY A 537 33.00 -6.34 -15.29
CA GLY A 537 34.09 -6.80 -14.44
C GLY A 537 34.04 -6.39 -12.98
N ALA A 538 32.97 -5.71 -12.54
CA ALA A 538 32.80 -5.33 -11.14
C ALA A 538 31.85 -6.29 -10.39
N SER A 539 31.95 -6.26 -9.07
CA SER A 539 30.98 -6.86 -8.16
C SER A 539 30.57 -5.87 -7.08
N VAL A 540 29.33 -6.00 -6.62
CA VAL A 540 28.80 -5.25 -5.48
C VAL A 540 28.45 -6.22 -4.37
N GLN A 541 28.73 -5.82 -3.14
CA GLN A 541 28.18 -6.47 -1.94
C GLN A 541 27.25 -5.48 -1.27
N ASP A 542 26.04 -5.93 -0.96
CA ASP A 542 25.01 -5.08 -0.38
C ASP A 542 24.01 -5.93 0.41
N GLU A 543 22.95 -5.30 0.89
CA GLU A 543 21.87 -5.97 1.60
C GLU A 543 20.51 -5.54 1.07
N MET A 544 19.54 -6.44 1.11
CA MET A 544 18.15 -6.12 0.83
C MET A 544 17.22 -6.96 1.71
N LEU A 545 15.99 -6.47 1.92
CA LEU A 545 15.00 -7.19 2.72
C LEU A 545 14.42 -8.39 1.96
N PRO A 546 13.96 -9.43 2.66
CA PRO A 546 13.08 -10.44 2.05
C PRO A 546 11.82 -9.81 1.45
N GLY A 547 11.35 -10.31 0.31
CA GLY A 547 10.21 -9.74 -0.43
C GLY A 547 10.54 -8.47 -1.20
N THR A 548 11.81 -8.22 -1.54
CA THR A 548 12.29 -7.03 -2.24
C THR A 548 13.15 -7.34 -3.46
N MET A 549 13.51 -6.29 -4.19
CA MET A 549 14.39 -6.34 -5.37
C MET A 549 15.27 -5.10 -5.45
N GLU A 550 16.39 -5.19 -6.16
CA GLU A 550 17.20 -4.03 -6.54
C GLU A 550 17.47 -4.03 -8.05
N HIS A 551 17.63 -2.85 -8.65
CA HIS A 551 17.73 -2.70 -10.10
C HIS A 551 19.09 -2.19 -10.52
N PHE A 552 19.82 -2.97 -11.31
CA PHE A 552 21.14 -2.63 -11.82
C PHE A 552 21.14 -2.48 -13.33
N GLN A 553 21.98 -1.58 -13.82
CA GLN A 553 22.36 -1.52 -15.23
C GLN A 553 23.75 -2.09 -15.41
N VAL A 554 23.88 -3.09 -16.26
CA VAL A 554 25.15 -3.70 -16.62
C VAL A 554 25.39 -3.50 -18.11
N MET A 555 26.47 -2.78 -18.46
CA MET A 555 26.88 -2.59 -19.84
C MET A 555 28.09 -3.48 -20.13
N ALA A 556 27.94 -4.43 -21.03
CA ALA A 556 29.07 -5.24 -21.50
C ALA A 556 29.95 -4.37 -22.41
N THR A 557 31.14 -4.03 -21.93
CA THR A 557 32.13 -3.26 -22.69
C THR A 557 33.16 -4.21 -23.31
N GLY A 558 33.56 -3.92 -24.55
CA GLY A 558 34.59 -4.70 -25.22
C GLY A 558 34.07 -5.75 -26.18
N SER A 559 34.97 -6.62 -26.62
CA SER A 559 34.72 -7.69 -27.62
C SER A 559 34.34 -9.04 -27.00
N ASP A 560 34.17 -9.12 -25.67
CA ASP A 560 33.85 -10.38 -25.00
C ASP A 560 32.51 -10.92 -25.51
N PRO A 561 32.48 -12.16 -26.02
CA PRO A 561 31.25 -12.73 -26.58
C PRO A 561 30.17 -13.00 -25.53
N ALA A 562 30.54 -13.09 -24.26
CA ALA A 562 29.65 -13.37 -23.16
C ALA A 562 29.91 -12.47 -21.94
N LEU A 563 28.83 -12.03 -21.31
CA LEU A 563 28.82 -11.42 -19.98
C LEU A 563 28.45 -12.52 -18.96
N GLY A 564 29.32 -12.77 -17.98
CA GLY A 564 29.00 -13.64 -16.84
C GLY A 564 28.33 -12.84 -15.73
N LEU A 565 27.25 -13.35 -15.16
CA LEU A 565 26.54 -12.79 -14.01
C LEU A 565 26.48 -13.82 -12.88
N ARG A 566 26.70 -13.39 -11.63
CA ARG A 566 26.58 -14.25 -10.45
C ARG A 566 25.86 -13.52 -9.33
N PHE A 567 24.86 -14.20 -8.73
CA PHE A 567 24.12 -13.70 -7.57
C PHE A 567 24.20 -14.76 -6.46
N SER A 568 24.81 -14.38 -5.33
CA SER A 568 25.10 -15.30 -4.21
C SER A 568 25.14 -14.52 -2.88
N ARG A 569 25.32 -15.23 -1.78
CA ARG A 569 25.72 -14.62 -0.53
C ARG A 569 27.11 -13.99 -0.67
N THR A 570 27.49 -13.11 0.25
CA THR A 570 28.79 -12.42 0.24
C THR A 570 30.00 -13.36 0.40
N ASP A 571 29.79 -14.55 0.98
CA ASP A 571 30.79 -15.62 1.08
C ASP A 571 30.84 -16.53 -0.16
N GLY A 572 30.06 -16.22 -1.19
CA GLY A 572 29.99 -17.00 -2.44
C GLY A 572 29.09 -18.22 -2.37
N THR A 573 28.49 -18.52 -1.22
CA THR A 573 27.55 -19.64 -1.08
C THR A 573 26.16 -19.29 -1.60
N MET A 574 25.33 -20.32 -1.81
CA MET A 574 23.93 -20.14 -2.22
C MET A 574 23.08 -19.62 -1.06
N PHE A 575 22.01 -18.89 -1.40
CA PHE A 575 20.98 -18.51 -0.44
C PHE A 575 20.14 -19.71 -0.01
N SER A 576 19.48 -19.60 1.14
CA SER A 576 18.43 -20.53 1.54
C SER A 576 17.26 -20.47 0.55
N ASP A 577 16.70 -21.63 0.19
CA ASP A 577 15.51 -21.75 -0.67
C ASP A 577 14.28 -21.04 -0.06
N ALA A 578 14.23 -20.86 1.27
CA ALA A 578 13.16 -20.13 1.94
C ALA A 578 13.08 -18.66 1.50
N LEU A 579 14.18 -18.05 1.06
CA LEU A 579 14.21 -16.71 0.52
C LEU A 579 13.68 -16.64 -0.93
N ARG A 580 13.55 -17.78 -1.60
CA ARG A 580 13.19 -17.88 -3.02
C ARG A 580 14.02 -16.92 -3.87
N PRO A 581 15.37 -17.03 -3.84
CA PRO A 581 16.27 -16.13 -4.54
C PRO A 581 16.09 -16.29 -6.05
N GLN A 582 16.16 -15.17 -6.77
CA GLN A 582 16.12 -15.17 -8.24
C GLN A 582 16.83 -13.95 -8.82
N LEU A 583 17.28 -14.09 -10.07
CA LEU A 583 17.95 -13.03 -10.82
C LEU A 583 17.19 -12.78 -12.12
N GLY A 584 16.51 -11.65 -12.20
CA GLY A 584 15.89 -11.17 -13.44
C GLY A 584 16.93 -10.52 -14.34
N VAL A 585 16.95 -10.89 -15.62
CA VAL A 585 17.82 -10.28 -16.63
C VAL A 585 16.99 -9.90 -17.84
N PHE A 586 17.02 -8.62 -18.21
CA PHE A 586 16.35 -8.11 -19.39
C PHE A 586 17.38 -7.43 -20.30
N ARG A 587 17.45 -7.83 -21.57
CA ARG A 587 18.34 -7.17 -22.52
C ARG A 587 17.71 -5.89 -23.01
N LEU A 588 18.34 -4.76 -22.67
CA LEU A 588 17.98 -3.43 -23.14
C LEU A 588 18.31 -3.29 -24.64
N PRO A 589 17.60 -2.43 -25.37
CA PRO A 589 17.87 -2.16 -26.79
C PRO A 589 19.21 -1.48 -27.04
#